data_cd7917eff1a8c7d40fc2001496c3b81a
#
_entry.id   cd7917eff1a8c7d40fc2001496c3b81a
#
_cell.length_a   1.000
_cell.length_b   1.000
_cell.length_c   1.000
_cell.angle_alpha   90.00
_cell.angle_beta   90.00
_cell.angle_gamma   90.00
#
_symmetry.space_group_name_H-M   'P 1'
#
loop_
_entity.id
_entity.type
_entity.pdbx_description
1 polymer ?
#
loop_
_entity_poly.entity_id
_entity_poly.type
_entity_poly.pdbx_seq_one_letter_code
_entity_poly.pdbx_strand_id
1 'polypeptide(L)'
;MKLEGRTAIVTGAGHRVGRALAVALGAEKMNVAVHYNRASEQADETVALIEKAGGTAKSFGADLTDGDAPQKLVKAAVKAFGVIHVLVNSAAVMKRQPFGNVTAAEWAETMTLNLRAPFMMAQSAAPEMSEGGSIVNISDLAAFETWPSYIPHSISKAGVVKMTEGLARVLAPSIRVNAIAPGAVLLPDEWSEQTGERLVDTTPLRRLGDPQDVVDAMLYLLRSDYVTGETIVVDGGRRIRK
;
A
#
# COMPACT_ATOMS: atom_id res chain seq x y z
N MET A 1 -13.53 5.63 11.42
CA MET A 1 -14.07 6.95 10.96
C MET A 1 -15.19 6.75 9.94
N LYS A 2 -16.07 7.74 9.70
CA LYS A 2 -16.93 7.78 8.50
C LYS A 2 -16.06 8.14 7.31
N LEU A 3 -16.25 7.49 6.15
CA LEU A 3 -15.39 7.65 4.98
C LEU A 3 -15.97 8.62 3.93
N GLU A 4 -17.29 8.71 3.80
CA GLU A 4 -17.98 9.58 2.84
C GLU A 4 -17.53 11.04 2.92
N GLY A 5 -17.17 11.63 1.79
CA GLY A 5 -16.67 13.00 1.66
C GLY A 5 -15.24 13.23 2.15
N ARG A 6 -14.56 12.20 2.71
CA ARG A 6 -13.17 12.27 3.14
C ARG A 6 -12.21 12.16 1.97
N THR A 7 -10.98 12.63 2.16
CA THR A 7 -9.94 12.61 1.12
C THR A 7 -8.88 11.56 1.44
N ALA A 8 -8.54 10.74 0.44
CA ALA A 8 -7.48 9.75 0.51
C ALA A 8 -6.40 10.01 -0.54
N ILE A 9 -5.15 9.74 -0.20
CA ILE A 9 -4.04 9.56 -1.16
C ILE A 9 -3.73 8.07 -1.21
N VAL A 10 -3.70 7.47 -2.42
CA VAL A 10 -3.28 6.08 -2.62
C VAL A 10 -2.07 6.06 -3.54
N THR A 11 -0.92 5.65 -3.02
CA THR A 11 0.30 5.54 -3.84
C THR A 11 0.33 4.23 -4.63
N GLY A 12 0.81 4.28 -5.89
CA GLY A 12 0.83 3.09 -6.76
C GLY A 12 -0.57 2.59 -7.14
N ALA A 13 -1.52 3.51 -7.30
CA ALA A 13 -2.95 3.20 -7.51
C ALA A 13 -3.34 2.92 -8.97
N GLY A 14 -2.38 2.94 -9.92
CA GLY A 14 -2.69 2.72 -11.34
C GLY A 14 -3.07 1.26 -11.67
N HIS A 15 -2.66 0.28 -10.89
CA HIS A 15 -2.89 -1.15 -11.19
C HIS A 15 -2.86 -2.03 -9.93
N ARG A 16 -3.21 -3.32 -10.11
CA ARG A 16 -3.11 -4.38 -9.11
C ARG A 16 -3.82 -4.02 -7.79
N VAL A 17 -3.23 -4.34 -6.64
CA VAL A 17 -3.80 -4.09 -5.31
C VAL A 17 -4.06 -2.61 -5.08
N GLY A 18 -3.14 -1.72 -5.48
CA GLY A 18 -3.31 -0.26 -5.31
C GLY A 18 -4.57 0.28 -6.01
N ARG A 19 -4.87 -0.21 -7.24
CA ARG A 19 -6.12 0.10 -7.96
C ARG A 19 -7.35 -0.35 -7.17
N ALA A 20 -7.34 -1.60 -6.69
CA ALA A 20 -8.49 -2.14 -5.93
C ALA A 20 -8.76 -1.33 -4.66
N LEU A 21 -7.71 -0.97 -3.92
CA LEU A 21 -7.82 -0.13 -2.72
C LEU A 21 -8.40 1.26 -3.06
N ALA A 22 -7.92 1.89 -4.15
CA ALA A 22 -8.40 3.20 -4.58
C ALA A 22 -9.88 3.17 -5.02
N VAL A 23 -10.28 2.17 -5.81
CA VAL A 23 -11.66 1.98 -6.26
C VAL A 23 -12.60 1.72 -5.08
N ALA A 24 -12.19 0.91 -4.11
CA ALA A 24 -12.96 0.66 -2.90
C ALA A 24 -13.19 1.93 -2.07
N LEU A 25 -12.19 2.82 -1.97
CA LEU A 25 -12.37 4.13 -1.32
C LEU A 25 -13.33 5.02 -2.10
N GLY A 26 -13.34 4.92 -3.44
CA GLY A 26 -14.34 5.57 -4.28
C GLY A 26 -15.76 5.08 -4.02
N ALA A 27 -15.95 3.77 -3.84
CA ALA A 27 -17.24 3.18 -3.48
C ALA A 27 -17.75 3.64 -2.10
N GLU A 28 -16.85 4.03 -1.20
CA GLU A 28 -17.16 4.71 0.06
C GLU A 28 -17.43 6.22 -0.11
N LYS A 29 -17.54 6.70 -1.35
CA LYS A 29 -17.79 8.10 -1.73
C LYS A 29 -16.70 9.07 -1.24
N MET A 30 -15.46 8.62 -1.23
CA MET A 30 -14.30 9.45 -0.89
C MET A 30 -13.80 10.25 -2.10
N ASN A 31 -13.04 11.32 -1.83
CA ASN A 31 -12.17 11.97 -2.80
C ASN A 31 -10.82 11.22 -2.82
N VAL A 32 -10.36 10.74 -3.97
CA VAL A 32 -9.17 9.90 -4.07
C VAL A 32 -8.11 10.53 -4.98
N ALA A 33 -6.96 10.85 -4.42
CA ALA A 33 -5.76 11.17 -5.16
C ALA A 33 -5.07 9.87 -5.61
N VAL A 34 -5.20 9.56 -6.90
CA VAL A 34 -4.65 8.35 -7.55
C VAL A 34 -3.22 8.63 -7.97
N HIS A 35 -2.24 8.15 -7.20
CA HIS A 35 -0.83 8.36 -7.58
C HIS A 35 -0.31 7.23 -8.46
N TYR A 36 0.49 7.62 -9.47
CA TYR A 36 1.24 6.74 -10.37
C TYR A 36 2.65 7.28 -10.63
N ASN A 37 3.59 6.41 -11.08
CA ASN A 37 4.90 6.84 -11.58
C ASN A 37 4.87 6.96 -13.12
N ARG A 38 4.73 5.84 -13.85
CA ARG A 38 4.78 5.79 -15.32
C ARG A 38 3.46 5.38 -15.98
N ALA A 39 2.56 4.79 -15.24
CA ALA A 39 1.31 4.20 -15.70
C ALA A 39 0.17 5.24 -15.71
N SER A 40 0.28 6.30 -16.52
CA SER A 40 -0.73 7.37 -16.57
C SER A 40 -2.08 6.89 -17.10
N GLU A 41 -2.10 6.12 -18.18
CA GLU A 41 -3.34 5.58 -18.75
C GLU A 41 -4.09 4.69 -17.74
N GLN A 42 -3.36 3.79 -17.07
CA GLN A 42 -3.94 2.94 -16.05
C GLN A 42 -4.41 3.71 -14.81
N ALA A 43 -3.78 4.84 -14.49
CA ALA A 43 -4.23 5.72 -13.43
C ALA A 43 -5.52 6.44 -13.82
N ASP A 44 -5.65 6.88 -15.07
CA ASP A 44 -6.88 7.51 -15.58
C ASP A 44 -8.03 6.51 -15.68
N GLU A 45 -7.76 5.24 -16.06
CA GLU A 45 -8.74 4.16 -15.93
C GLU A 45 -9.21 3.98 -14.47
N THR A 46 -8.28 4.05 -13.52
CA THR A 46 -8.61 3.95 -12.09
C THR A 46 -9.49 5.12 -11.65
N VAL A 47 -9.21 6.34 -12.11
CA VAL A 47 -10.06 7.52 -11.87
C VAL A 47 -11.49 7.26 -12.38
N ALA A 48 -11.64 6.80 -13.62
CA ALA A 48 -12.95 6.49 -14.18
C ALA A 48 -13.71 5.41 -13.40
N LEU A 49 -13.02 4.39 -12.90
CA LEU A 49 -13.61 3.35 -12.04
C LEU A 49 -14.09 3.92 -10.69
N ILE A 50 -13.32 4.83 -10.09
CA ILE A 50 -13.68 5.50 -8.82
C ILE A 50 -14.93 6.37 -9.03
N GLU A 51 -14.98 7.15 -10.10
CA GLU A 51 -16.13 8.00 -10.42
C GLU A 51 -17.38 7.17 -10.71
N LYS A 52 -17.24 6.07 -11.45
CA LYS A 52 -18.33 5.10 -11.65
C LYS A 52 -18.83 4.48 -10.36
N ALA A 53 -17.95 4.30 -9.37
CA ALA A 53 -18.31 3.78 -8.04
C ALA A 53 -18.94 4.84 -7.11
N GLY A 54 -19.01 6.11 -7.54
CA GLY A 54 -19.66 7.21 -6.79
C GLY A 54 -18.70 8.09 -5.99
N GLY A 55 -17.40 7.91 -6.11
CA GLY A 55 -16.37 8.78 -5.55
C GLY A 55 -15.99 9.92 -6.48
N THR A 56 -15.03 10.73 -6.06
CA THR A 56 -14.36 11.75 -6.87
C THR A 56 -12.87 11.43 -6.93
N ALA A 57 -12.23 11.53 -8.09
CA ALA A 57 -10.82 11.20 -8.19
C ALA A 57 -10.04 12.12 -9.12
N LYS A 58 -8.74 12.15 -8.92
CA LYS A 58 -7.78 12.78 -9.84
C LYS A 58 -6.47 12.01 -9.81
N SER A 59 -5.85 11.84 -10.98
CA SER A 59 -4.54 11.22 -11.15
C SER A 59 -3.39 12.21 -10.89
N PHE A 60 -2.29 11.73 -10.29
CA PHE A 60 -1.09 12.49 -9.97
C PHE A 60 0.16 11.68 -10.30
N GLY A 61 0.95 12.16 -11.27
CA GLY A 61 2.21 11.54 -11.64
C GLY A 61 3.36 12.03 -10.76
N ALA A 62 4.12 11.11 -10.16
CA ALA A 62 5.34 11.43 -9.41
C ALA A 62 6.27 10.22 -9.32
N ASP A 63 7.57 10.41 -9.36
CA ASP A 63 8.53 9.38 -8.96
C ASP A 63 8.86 9.54 -7.47
N LEU A 64 8.30 8.65 -6.63
CA LEU A 64 8.52 8.72 -5.18
C LEU A 64 9.95 8.37 -4.75
N THR A 65 10.81 8.01 -5.68
CA THR A 65 12.25 7.86 -5.40
C THR A 65 12.97 9.21 -5.38
N ASP A 66 12.39 10.26 -5.94
CA ASP A 66 12.88 11.63 -5.83
C ASP A 66 12.62 12.19 -4.43
N GLY A 67 13.59 12.93 -3.89
CA GLY A 67 13.58 13.35 -2.49
C GLY A 67 12.42 14.26 -2.10
N ASP A 68 11.96 15.13 -2.99
CA ASP A 68 10.88 16.11 -2.74
C ASP A 68 9.52 15.71 -3.36
N ALA A 69 9.48 14.64 -4.15
CA ALA A 69 8.26 14.17 -4.79
C ALA A 69 7.13 13.82 -3.80
N PRO A 70 7.36 13.19 -2.64
CA PRO A 70 6.35 12.97 -1.64
C PRO A 70 5.66 14.25 -1.18
N GLN A 71 6.44 15.29 -0.88
CA GLN A 71 5.91 16.58 -0.45
C GLN A 71 5.10 17.29 -1.56
N LYS A 72 5.61 17.25 -2.81
CA LYS A 72 4.91 17.81 -3.97
C LYS A 72 3.58 17.11 -4.22
N LEU A 73 3.55 15.78 -4.12
CA LEU A 73 2.33 14.99 -4.28
C LEU A 73 1.29 15.35 -3.23
N VAL A 74 1.68 15.40 -1.96
CA VAL A 74 0.76 15.77 -0.86
C VAL A 74 0.20 17.17 -1.07
N LYS A 75 1.05 18.17 -1.37
CA LYS A 75 0.60 19.54 -1.67
C LYS A 75 -0.36 19.61 -2.86
N ALA A 76 -0.12 18.82 -3.91
CA ALA A 76 -1.01 18.76 -5.07
C ALA A 76 -2.37 18.13 -4.71
N ALA A 77 -2.40 17.10 -3.89
CA ALA A 77 -3.63 16.48 -3.39
C ALA A 77 -4.41 17.45 -2.49
N VAL A 78 -3.75 18.16 -1.57
CA VAL A 78 -4.36 19.20 -0.72
C VAL A 78 -4.94 20.33 -1.57
N LYS A 79 -4.21 20.78 -2.60
CA LYS A 79 -4.73 21.81 -3.52
C LYS A 79 -5.99 21.34 -4.27
N ALA A 80 -6.09 20.06 -4.59
CA ALA A 80 -7.23 19.50 -5.34
C ALA A 80 -8.45 19.21 -4.47
N PHE A 81 -8.24 18.71 -3.25
CA PHE A 81 -9.30 18.13 -2.41
C PHE A 81 -9.38 18.69 -0.98
N GLY A 82 -8.47 19.59 -0.62
CA GLY A 82 -8.40 20.12 0.75
C GLY A 82 -7.70 19.14 1.72
N VAL A 83 -8.21 19.05 2.94
CA VAL A 83 -7.63 18.27 4.04
C VAL A 83 -7.51 16.78 3.69
N ILE A 84 -6.38 16.19 4.02
CA ILE A 84 -6.15 14.75 3.88
C ILE A 84 -6.67 14.02 5.12
N HIS A 85 -7.31 12.88 4.93
CA HIS A 85 -7.84 12.04 6.01
C HIS A 85 -7.22 10.65 6.02
N VAL A 86 -6.86 10.14 4.85
CA VAL A 86 -6.31 8.79 4.66
C VAL A 86 -5.09 8.85 3.76
N LEU A 87 -4.03 8.16 4.15
CA LEU A 87 -2.88 7.85 3.30
C LEU A 87 -2.75 6.33 3.18
N VAL A 88 -2.79 5.81 1.95
CA VAL A 88 -2.50 4.40 1.67
C VAL A 88 -1.18 4.31 0.91
N ASN A 89 -0.15 3.80 1.57
CA ASN A 89 1.15 3.56 0.97
C ASN A 89 1.19 2.17 0.33
N SER A 90 0.90 2.10 -1.00
CA SER A 90 0.87 0.85 -1.77
C SER A 90 1.92 0.79 -2.89
N ALA A 91 2.58 1.90 -3.22
CA ALA A 91 3.67 1.88 -4.20
C ALA A 91 4.84 1.02 -3.73
N ALA A 92 5.23 0.04 -4.54
CA ALA A 92 6.34 -0.85 -4.23
C ALA A 92 6.89 -1.50 -5.50
N VAL A 93 8.11 -2.03 -5.40
CA VAL A 93 8.74 -2.91 -6.37
C VAL A 93 9.09 -4.24 -5.70
N MET A 94 8.88 -5.35 -6.43
CA MET A 94 9.32 -6.67 -6.03
C MET A 94 10.15 -7.26 -7.17
N LYS A 95 11.46 -7.31 -7.00
CA LYS A 95 12.40 -7.86 -7.98
C LYS A 95 13.03 -9.14 -7.46
N ARG A 96 13.17 -10.13 -8.32
CA ARG A 96 13.93 -11.33 -8.00
C ARG A 96 15.42 -10.99 -8.02
N GLN A 97 16.09 -11.05 -6.88
CA GLN A 97 17.48 -10.64 -6.66
C GLN A 97 18.20 -11.71 -5.83
N PRO A 98 18.72 -12.78 -6.46
CA PRO A 98 19.43 -13.83 -5.75
C PRO A 98 20.67 -13.29 -5.03
N PHE A 99 20.94 -13.82 -3.83
CA PHE A 99 22.14 -13.45 -3.06
C PHE A 99 23.41 -13.67 -3.90
N GLY A 100 24.34 -12.73 -3.80
CA GLY A 100 25.58 -12.71 -4.60
C GLY A 100 25.49 -11.90 -5.89
N ASN A 101 24.27 -11.58 -6.38
CA ASN A 101 24.05 -10.80 -7.62
C ASN A 101 23.38 -9.44 -7.36
N VAL A 102 23.08 -9.10 -6.11
CA VAL A 102 22.45 -7.84 -5.75
C VAL A 102 23.47 -6.70 -5.85
N THR A 103 23.23 -5.75 -6.75
CA THR A 103 24.05 -4.53 -6.84
C THR A 103 23.61 -3.50 -5.81
N ALA A 104 24.51 -2.57 -5.47
CA ALA A 104 24.19 -1.45 -4.58
C ALA A 104 23.03 -0.58 -5.13
N ALA A 105 22.97 -0.41 -6.46
CA ALA A 105 21.89 0.34 -7.12
C ALA A 105 20.53 -0.33 -6.99
N GLU A 106 20.45 -1.63 -7.20
CA GLU A 106 19.21 -2.42 -7.05
C GLU A 106 18.74 -2.47 -5.59
N TRP A 107 19.69 -2.60 -4.65
CA TRP A 107 19.41 -2.48 -3.22
C TRP A 107 18.81 -1.10 -2.92
N ALA A 108 19.47 -0.02 -3.36
CA ALA A 108 19.04 1.35 -3.13
C ALA A 108 17.66 1.62 -3.74
N GLU A 109 17.38 1.15 -4.96
CA GLU A 109 16.06 1.27 -5.60
C GLU A 109 14.97 0.63 -4.75
N THR A 110 15.18 -0.62 -4.31
CA THR A 110 14.20 -1.35 -3.51
C THR A 110 13.94 -0.66 -2.16
N MET A 111 15.01 -0.28 -1.45
CA MET A 111 14.87 0.38 -0.14
C MET A 111 14.27 1.78 -0.25
N THR A 112 14.62 2.50 -1.31
CA THR A 112 14.11 3.85 -1.54
C THR A 112 12.61 3.84 -1.81
N LEU A 113 12.13 2.99 -2.73
CA LEU A 113 10.70 2.97 -3.06
C LEU A 113 9.87 2.28 -1.98
N ASN A 114 10.33 1.12 -1.47
CA ASN A 114 9.49 0.32 -0.59
C ASN A 114 9.49 0.78 0.87
N LEU A 115 10.52 1.48 1.34
CA LEU A 115 10.67 1.87 2.75
C LEU A 115 10.82 3.38 2.94
N ARG A 116 11.78 4.04 2.23
CA ARG A 116 11.97 5.48 2.39
C ARG A 116 10.76 6.27 1.88
N ALA A 117 10.23 5.94 0.71
CA ALA A 117 9.10 6.66 0.13
C ALA A 117 7.85 6.66 1.03
N PRO A 118 7.35 5.53 1.56
CA PRO A 118 6.21 5.55 2.48
C PRO A 118 6.49 6.32 3.78
N PHE A 119 7.72 6.33 4.29
CA PHE A 119 8.09 7.17 5.42
C PHE A 119 7.98 8.66 5.06
N MET A 120 8.54 9.07 3.92
CA MET A 120 8.49 10.45 3.46
C MET A 120 7.07 10.90 3.09
N MET A 121 6.24 9.99 2.55
CA MET A 121 4.81 10.24 2.34
C MET A 121 4.09 10.50 3.67
N ALA A 122 4.31 9.66 4.67
CA ALA A 122 3.73 9.83 6.00
C ALA A 122 4.19 11.15 6.65
N GLN A 123 5.50 11.46 6.59
CA GLN A 123 6.06 12.70 7.12
C GLN A 123 5.50 13.95 6.43
N SER A 124 5.25 13.88 5.12
CA SER A 124 4.67 14.99 4.35
C SER A 124 3.17 15.13 4.56
N ALA A 125 2.45 14.01 4.70
CA ALA A 125 1.00 14.01 4.84
C ALA A 125 0.54 14.35 6.26
N ALA A 126 1.24 13.92 7.31
CA ALA A 126 0.81 14.08 8.69
C ALA A 126 0.44 15.52 9.09
N PRO A 127 1.21 16.57 8.71
CA PRO A 127 0.83 17.96 8.99
C PRO A 127 -0.44 18.44 8.25
N GLU A 128 -0.78 17.79 7.15
CA GLU A 128 -1.95 18.11 6.29
C GLU A 128 -3.17 17.21 6.61
N MET A 129 -3.03 16.30 7.58
CA MET A 129 -4.10 15.40 7.99
C MET A 129 -4.92 16.00 9.12
N SER A 130 -6.24 15.77 9.08
CA SER A 130 -7.15 16.15 10.17
C SER A 130 -7.00 15.20 11.36
N GLU A 131 -7.48 15.64 12.54
CA GLU A 131 -7.68 14.74 13.67
C GLU A 131 -8.55 13.54 13.30
N GLY A 132 -8.18 12.37 13.80
CA GLY A 132 -8.81 11.10 13.44
C GLY A 132 -8.36 10.56 12.08
N GLY A 133 -7.26 11.08 11.51
CA GLY A 133 -6.65 10.57 10.29
C GLY A 133 -6.14 9.14 10.42
N SER A 134 -5.91 8.47 9.26
CA SER A 134 -5.40 7.10 9.25
C SER A 134 -4.40 6.87 8.11
N ILE A 135 -3.27 6.25 8.45
CA ILE A 135 -2.26 5.78 7.49
C ILE A 135 -2.32 4.26 7.44
N VAL A 136 -2.42 3.71 6.23
CA VAL A 136 -2.35 2.26 5.98
C VAL A 136 -1.15 1.97 5.08
N ASN A 137 -0.20 1.21 5.59
CA ASN A 137 0.99 0.79 4.85
C ASN A 137 0.79 -0.62 4.29
N ILE A 138 1.02 -0.82 2.99
CA ILE A 138 0.98 -2.16 2.41
C ILE A 138 2.39 -2.78 2.54
N SER A 139 2.50 -3.70 3.50
CA SER A 139 3.67 -4.56 3.68
C SER A 139 3.58 -5.76 2.74
N ASP A 140 4.05 -6.91 3.17
CA ASP A 140 4.03 -8.17 2.43
C ASP A 140 4.27 -9.34 3.40
N LEU A 141 3.81 -10.53 3.03
CA LEU A 141 4.14 -11.75 3.77
C LEU A 141 5.66 -11.99 3.90
N ALA A 142 6.43 -11.50 2.91
CA ALA A 142 7.90 -11.52 2.94
C ALA A 142 8.52 -10.78 4.13
N ALA A 143 7.78 -9.94 4.85
CA ALA A 143 8.23 -9.33 6.10
C ALA A 143 8.38 -10.37 7.23
N PHE A 144 7.70 -11.51 7.12
CA PHE A 144 7.61 -12.55 8.13
C PHE A 144 8.16 -13.91 7.67
N GLU A 145 8.33 -14.10 6.36
CA GLU A 145 8.92 -15.29 5.75
C GLU A 145 10.29 -14.99 5.15
N THR A 146 11.13 -16.00 5.04
CA THR A 146 12.43 -15.88 4.37
C THR A 146 12.31 -16.32 2.92
N TRP A 147 12.51 -15.39 2.00
CA TRP A 147 12.49 -15.63 0.55
C TRP A 147 13.90 -15.44 -0.03
N PRO A 148 14.67 -16.53 -0.27
CA PRO A 148 16.11 -16.45 -0.58
C PRO A 148 16.45 -15.59 -1.80
N SER A 149 15.55 -15.51 -2.79
CA SER A 149 15.75 -14.68 -3.99
C SER A 149 15.16 -13.28 -3.90
N TYR A 150 14.65 -12.86 -2.72
CA TYR A 150 13.96 -11.59 -2.52
C TYR A 150 14.40 -10.89 -1.22
N ILE A 151 15.66 -11.09 -0.80
CA ILE A 151 16.17 -10.58 0.47
C ILE A 151 15.99 -9.05 0.62
N PRO A 152 16.37 -8.20 -0.40
CA PRO A 152 16.15 -6.76 -0.28
C PRO A 152 14.66 -6.39 -0.11
N HIS A 153 13.78 -7.04 -0.86
CA HIS A 153 12.33 -6.86 -0.73
C HIS A 153 11.86 -7.24 0.67
N SER A 154 12.22 -8.42 1.17
CA SER A 154 11.81 -8.89 2.50
C SER A 154 12.28 -7.94 3.61
N ILE A 155 13.52 -7.46 3.56
CA ILE A 155 14.06 -6.48 4.50
C ILE A 155 13.26 -5.17 4.43
N SER A 156 12.97 -4.68 3.23
CA SER A 156 12.19 -3.44 3.06
C SER A 156 10.79 -3.57 3.67
N LYS A 157 10.13 -4.72 3.50
CA LYS A 157 8.78 -4.97 4.02
C LYS A 157 8.77 -5.24 5.53
N ALA A 158 9.79 -5.86 6.09
CA ALA A 158 10.00 -5.91 7.53
C ALA A 158 10.23 -4.50 8.12
N GLY A 159 10.98 -3.66 7.40
CA GLY A 159 11.15 -2.24 7.74
C GLY A 159 9.82 -1.48 7.77
N VAL A 160 8.89 -1.76 6.83
CA VAL A 160 7.54 -1.16 6.82
C VAL A 160 6.75 -1.54 8.07
N VAL A 161 6.82 -2.80 8.52
CA VAL A 161 6.17 -3.24 9.77
C VAL A 161 6.71 -2.42 10.95
N LYS A 162 8.04 -2.33 11.09
CA LYS A 162 8.66 -1.57 12.19
C LYS A 162 8.41 -0.07 12.11
N MET A 163 8.41 0.50 10.90
CA MET A 163 8.06 1.89 10.65
C MET A 163 6.61 2.17 11.08
N THR A 164 5.68 1.26 10.81
CA THR A 164 4.27 1.37 11.20
C THR A 164 4.11 1.52 12.71
N GLU A 165 4.77 0.67 13.49
CA GLU A 165 4.78 0.75 14.97
C GLU A 165 5.33 2.11 15.47
N GLY A 166 6.46 2.55 14.88
CA GLY A 166 7.10 3.81 15.24
C GLY A 166 6.21 5.02 14.93
N LEU A 167 5.63 5.06 13.72
CA LEU A 167 4.73 6.15 13.31
C LEU A 167 3.43 6.15 14.13
N ALA A 168 2.88 4.98 14.43
CA ALA A 168 1.69 4.87 15.29
C ALA A 168 1.92 5.52 16.65
N ARG A 169 3.11 5.32 17.23
CA ARG A 169 3.46 5.88 18.54
C ARG A 169 3.63 7.40 18.51
N VAL A 170 4.26 7.95 17.47
CA VAL A 170 4.59 9.39 17.42
C VAL A 170 3.46 10.24 16.88
N LEU A 171 2.52 9.65 16.11
CA LEU A 171 1.38 10.37 15.52
C LEU A 171 0.09 10.25 16.34
N ALA A 172 0.05 9.37 17.35
CA ALA A 172 -1.05 9.28 18.29
C ALA A 172 -1.10 10.55 19.18
N PRO A 173 -2.31 10.99 19.62
CA PRO A 173 -3.61 10.38 19.35
C PRO A 173 -4.27 10.82 18.03
N SER A 174 -3.68 11.77 17.30
CA SER A 174 -4.33 12.46 16.16
C SER A 174 -4.45 11.58 14.92
N ILE A 175 -3.46 10.70 14.67
CA ILE A 175 -3.43 9.85 13.47
C ILE A 175 -3.10 8.42 13.87
N ARG A 176 -3.90 7.47 13.39
CA ARG A 176 -3.64 6.04 13.53
C ARG A 176 -2.79 5.55 12.36
N VAL A 177 -1.87 4.65 12.63
CA VAL A 177 -1.00 4.06 11.59
C VAL A 177 -1.02 2.55 11.74
N ASN A 178 -1.41 1.84 10.68
CA ASN A 178 -1.45 0.39 10.64
C ASN A 178 -0.86 -0.13 9.32
N ALA A 179 -0.62 -1.42 9.25
CA ALA A 179 -0.16 -2.09 8.04
C ALA A 179 -1.05 -3.28 7.68
N ILE A 180 -1.00 -3.66 6.41
CA ILE A 180 -1.54 -4.92 5.92
C ILE A 180 -0.38 -5.67 5.26
N ALA A 181 -0.24 -6.94 5.54
CA ALA A 181 0.74 -7.84 4.92
C ALA A 181 0.01 -8.90 4.10
N PRO A 182 -0.24 -8.65 2.80
CA PRO A 182 -0.86 -9.63 1.93
C PRO A 182 0.04 -10.84 1.68
N GLY A 183 -0.57 -11.99 1.47
CA GLY A 183 0.06 -13.15 0.86
C GLY A 183 -0.02 -13.11 -0.67
N ALA A 184 -0.17 -14.28 -1.31
CA ALA A 184 -0.33 -14.40 -2.76
C ALA A 184 -1.74 -13.98 -3.19
N VAL A 185 -1.94 -12.68 -3.44
CA VAL A 185 -3.22 -12.07 -3.86
C VAL A 185 -3.29 -11.95 -5.38
N LEU A 186 -2.27 -11.34 -6.00
CA LEU A 186 -2.14 -11.24 -7.46
C LEU A 186 -0.75 -11.73 -7.83
N LEU A 187 -0.70 -12.82 -8.58
CA LEU A 187 0.58 -13.34 -9.05
C LEU A 187 1.19 -12.39 -10.11
N PRO A 188 2.53 -12.26 -10.15
CA PRO A 188 3.20 -11.66 -11.28
C PRO A 188 2.85 -12.38 -12.58
N ASP A 189 2.67 -11.63 -13.68
CA ASP A 189 2.28 -12.19 -14.98
C ASP A 189 3.32 -13.17 -15.54
N GLU A 190 4.59 -13.02 -15.14
CA GLU A 190 5.69 -13.91 -15.50
C GLU A 190 5.71 -15.23 -14.72
N TRP A 191 4.85 -15.42 -13.71
CA TRP A 191 4.79 -16.67 -12.95
C TRP A 191 3.95 -17.71 -13.68
N SER A 192 4.45 -18.96 -13.75
CA SER A 192 3.75 -20.06 -14.39
C SER A 192 2.49 -20.47 -13.61
N GLU A 193 1.52 -21.03 -14.34
CA GLU A 193 0.30 -21.61 -13.76
C GLU A 193 0.65 -22.65 -12.67
N GLN A 194 1.65 -23.48 -12.92
CA GLN A 194 2.15 -24.46 -11.94
C GLN A 194 2.63 -23.80 -10.63
N THR A 195 3.20 -22.59 -10.70
CA THR A 195 3.57 -21.84 -9.50
C THR A 195 2.31 -21.42 -8.73
N GLY A 196 1.27 -21.01 -9.44
CA GLY A 196 -0.04 -20.66 -8.86
C GLY A 196 -0.67 -21.86 -8.14
N GLU A 197 -0.73 -23.02 -8.80
CA GLU A 197 -1.25 -24.26 -8.23
C GLU A 197 -0.52 -24.66 -6.94
N ARG A 198 0.83 -24.62 -6.97
CA ARG A 198 1.64 -24.90 -5.79
C ARG A 198 1.37 -23.94 -4.64
N LEU A 199 1.11 -22.66 -4.94
CA LEU A 199 0.74 -21.69 -3.91
C LEU A 199 -0.61 -22.03 -3.30
N VAL A 200 -1.61 -22.41 -4.10
CA VAL A 200 -2.92 -22.89 -3.63
C VAL A 200 -2.75 -24.11 -2.73
N ASP A 201 -2.01 -25.12 -3.18
CA ASP A 201 -1.78 -26.37 -2.45
C ASP A 201 -1.08 -26.18 -1.10
N THR A 202 -0.22 -25.17 -1.01
CA THR A 202 0.53 -24.85 0.23
C THR A 202 -0.15 -23.81 1.10
N THR A 203 -1.27 -23.23 0.66
CA THR A 203 -2.05 -22.29 1.45
C THR A 203 -3.15 -23.03 2.23
N PRO A 204 -3.26 -22.90 3.55
CA PRO A 204 -4.29 -23.60 4.35
C PRO A 204 -5.72 -23.41 3.84
N LEU A 205 -6.10 -22.21 3.41
CA LEU A 205 -7.43 -21.95 2.84
C LEU A 205 -7.60 -22.43 1.38
N ARG A 206 -6.59 -23.09 0.79
CA ARG A 206 -6.65 -23.75 -0.53
C ARG A 206 -7.12 -22.84 -1.67
N ARG A 207 -6.80 -21.55 -1.60
CA ARG A 207 -7.01 -20.59 -2.67
C ARG A 207 -5.92 -19.51 -2.66
N LEU A 208 -5.75 -18.84 -3.79
CA LEU A 208 -5.09 -17.54 -3.81
C LEU A 208 -5.98 -16.51 -3.13
N GLY A 209 -5.38 -15.44 -2.61
CA GLY A 209 -6.13 -14.28 -2.17
C GLY A 209 -6.69 -13.52 -3.37
N ASP A 210 -7.70 -12.72 -3.10
CA ASP A 210 -8.27 -11.73 -4.02
C ASP A 210 -7.89 -10.31 -3.54
N PRO A 211 -7.74 -9.31 -4.42
CA PRO A 211 -7.60 -7.94 -3.99
C PRO A 211 -8.66 -7.47 -3.00
N GLN A 212 -9.87 -8.04 -3.06
CA GLN A 212 -10.95 -7.77 -2.11
C GLN A 212 -10.60 -8.18 -0.68
N ASP A 213 -9.84 -9.28 -0.49
CA ASP A 213 -9.39 -9.69 0.85
C ASP A 213 -8.52 -8.58 1.51
N VAL A 214 -7.72 -7.85 0.70
CA VAL A 214 -6.88 -6.73 1.17
C VAL A 214 -7.72 -5.47 1.39
N VAL A 215 -8.71 -5.22 0.51
CA VAL A 215 -9.68 -4.12 0.63
C VAL A 215 -10.44 -4.24 1.95
N ASP A 216 -10.95 -5.43 2.28
CA ASP A 216 -11.72 -5.66 3.51
C ASP A 216 -10.90 -5.37 4.76
N ALA A 217 -9.62 -5.78 4.77
CA ALA A 217 -8.69 -5.46 5.85
C ALA A 217 -8.43 -3.94 5.94
N MET A 218 -8.26 -3.24 4.80
CA MET A 218 -8.10 -1.78 4.77
C MET A 218 -9.33 -1.08 5.34
N LEU A 219 -10.51 -1.43 4.89
CA LEU A 219 -11.76 -0.82 5.35
C LEU A 219 -11.99 -1.08 6.85
N TYR A 220 -11.66 -2.29 7.34
CA TYR A 220 -11.65 -2.57 8.78
C TYR A 220 -10.74 -1.60 9.53
N LEU A 221 -9.48 -1.46 9.13
CA LEU A 221 -8.51 -0.56 9.78
C LEU A 221 -8.93 0.91 9.73
N LEU A 222 -9.57 1.35 8.66
CA LEU A 222 -10.06 2.73 8.52
C LEU A 222 -11.25 2.99 9.44
N ARG A 223 -12.15 2.02 9.62
CA ARG A 223 -13.36 2.14 10.44
C ARG A 223 -13.10 1.92 11.93
N SER A 224 -12.13 1.08 12.28
CA SER A 224 -11.76 0.79 13.67
C SER A 224 -10.95 1.95 14.26
N ASP A 225 -11.44 2.58 15.32
CA ASP A 225 -10.83 3.77 15.94
C ASP A 225 -9.91 3.43 17.12
N TYR A 226 -9.88 2.18 17.55
CA TYR A 226 -9.03 1.69 18.65
C TYR A 226 -7.92 0.73 18.19
N VAL A 227 -7.57 0.76 16.88
CA VAL A 227 -6.48 -0.06 16.30
C VAL A 227 -5.42 0.87 15.72
N THR A 228 -4.21 0.81 16.28
CA THR A 228 -3.02 1.53 15.78
C THR A 228 -1.75 0.75 16.11
N GLY A 229 -0.76 0.81 15.24
CA GLY A 229 0.50 0.07 15.37
C GLY A 229 0.43 -1.39 14.94
N GLU A 230 -0.72 -1.85 14.43
CA GLU A 230 -0.96 -3.25 14.10
C GLU A 230 -0.62 -3.55 12.63
N THR A 231 -0.21 -4.79 12.39
CA THR A 231 -0.03 -5.35 11.05
C THR A 231 -0.95 -6.55 10.85
N ILE A 232 -2.01 -6.39 10.05
CA ILE A 232 -2.91 -7.48 9.72
C ILE A 232 -2.31 -8.31 8.57
N VAL A 233 -2.08 -9.60 8.84
CA VAL A 233 -1.65 -10.57 7.81
C VAL A 233 -2.88 -11.14 7.11
N VAL A 234 -2.92 -10.99 5.77
CA VAL A 234 -4.02 -11.45 4.90
C VAL A 234 -3.45 -12.44 3.89
N ASP A 235 -3.26 -13.69 4.31
CA ASP A 235 -2.47 -14.68 3.59
C ASP A 235 -3.08 -16.08 3.44
N GLY A 236 -4.35 -16.26 3.84
CA GLY A 236 -5.01 -17.55 3.84
C GLY A 236 -4.38 -18.59 4.79
N GLY A 237 -3.63 -18.14 5.79
CA GLY A 237 -2.91 -18.98 6.76
C GLY A 237 -1.52 -19.42 6.26
N ARG A 238 -1.03 -18.88 5.15
CA ARG A 238 0.23 -19.29 4.54
C ARG A 238 1.44 -19.15 5.49
N ARG A 239 1.50 -18.11 6.29
CA ARG A 239 2.58 -17.89 7.26
C ARG A 239 2.71 -19.00 8.31
N ILE A 240 1.61 -19.63 8.67
CA ILE A 240 1.55 -20.67 9.71
C ILE A 240 1.46 -22.09 9.16
N ARG A 241 1.69 -22.26 7.85
CA ARG A 241 1.75 -23.60 7.24
C ARG A 241 2.90 -24.42 7.83
N LYS A 242 2.70 -25.72 7.91
CA LYS A 242 3.74 -26.67 8.32
C LYS A 242 4.76 -26.90 7.21
#